data_0fc59d613470f5a8eac32eeb7ff231c3
#
_entry.id   0fc59d613470f5a8eac32eeb7ff231c3
#
_cell.length_a   1.000
_cell.length_b   1.000
_cell.length_c   1.000
_cell.angle_alpha   90.00
_cell.angle_beta   90.00
_cell.angle_gamma   90.00
#
_symmetry.space_group_name_H-M   'P 1'
#
loop_
_entity.id
_entity.type
_entity.pdbx_description
1 polymer ?
#
loop_
_entity_poly.entity_id
_entity_poly.type
_entity_poly.pdbx_seq_one_letter_code
_entity_poly.pdbx_strand_id
1 'polypeptide(L)'
;SEMCIRDRKWTEVMSADPLDHDIPREGRNAPLSRPRPGHADLTGMRKYGFDDARPVLERSSARETASRVALGEVAKQFLEQTLGIRTVSHVLSIGGAGITDPQNAVLPKPEDLEALDASPVRTLDKTAEQQMIARIDEAKENADTLGGVIEVVVYGVPAGIGTYVESDRRLDAALASAVMGVQAIKGCLLYTSPSPR
;
A
#
# COMPACT_ATOMS: atom_id res chain seq x y z
N SER A 1 15.07 2.11 10.59
CA SER A 1 16.54 2.03 10.63
C SER A 1 17.13 1.10 9.57
N GLU A 2 16.52 -0.02 9.23
CA GLU A 2 17.00 -0.89 8.14
C GLU A 2 16.83 -0.30 6.73
N MET A 3 15.84 0.56 6.52
CA MET A 3 15.67 1.27 5.25
C MET A 3 16.87 2.18 4.94
N CYS A 4 17.41 2.88 5.93
CA CYS A 4 18.57 3.76 5.75
C CYS A 4 19.86 3.01 5.37
N ILE A 5 20.00 1.73 5.77
CA ILE A 5 21.16 0.89 5.41
C ILE A 5 21.06 0.44 3.95
N ARG A 6 19.86 0.24 3.42
CA ARG A 6 19.64 -0.06 2.01
C ARG A 6 19.87 1.15 1.11
N ASP A 7 19.58 2.35 1.58
CA ASP A 7 19.80 3.59 0.82
C ASP A 7 21.27 3.89 0.57
N ARG A 8 22.17 3.59 1.52
CA ARG A 8 23.61 3.70 1.29
C ARG A 8 24.11 2.83 0.14
N LYS A 9 23.60 1.57 0.07
CA LYS A 9 23.96 0.67 -1.02
C LYS A 9 23.31 1.04 -2.35
N TRP A 10 22.16 1.72 -2.28
CA TRP A 10 21.48 2.21 -3.47
C TRP A 10 22.21 3.37 -4.12
N THR A 11 22.67 4.35 -3.33
CA THR A 11 23.44 5.51 -3.83
C THR A 11 24.79 5.11 -4.43
N GLU A 12 25.36 3.95 -4.07
CA GLU A 12 26.56 3.40 -4.69
C GLU A 12 26.30 2.82 -6.09
N VAL A 13 25.06 2.53 -6.42
CA VAL A 13 24.66 1.80 -7.65
C VAL A 13 23.81 2.67 -8.58
N MET A 14 23.08 3.63 -8.02
CA MET A 14 22.17 4.51 -8.75
C MET A 14 22.42 5.97 -8.32
N SER A 15 22.62 6.83 -9.25
CA SER A 15 22.67 8.27 -9.02
C SER A 15 21.28 8.89 -9.23
N ALA A 16 20.94 9.89 -8.41
CA ALA A 16 19.79 10.76 -8.65
C ALA A 16 20.03 11.75 -9.79
N ASP A 17 21.29 11.96 -10.15
CA ASP A 17 21.67 12.80 -11.29
C ASP A 17 21.62 11.97 -12.59
N PRO A 18 20.73 12.30 -13.54
CA PRO A 18 20.64 11.59 -14.82
C PRO A 18 21.90 11.77 -15.71
N LEU A 19 22.78 12.71 -15.37
CA LEU A 19 24.03 12.96 -16.09
C LEU A 19 25.23 12.23 -15.47
N ASP A 20 25.04 11.58 -14.32
CA ASP A 20 26.08 10.79 -13.67
C ASP A 20 26.22 9.42 -14.35
N HIS A 21 27.14 9.34 -15.30
CA HIS A 21 27.45 8.12 -16.03
C HIS A 21 28.66 7.36 -15.47
N ASP A 22 29.27 7.86 -14.39
CA ASP A 22 30.55 7.36 -13.88
C ASP A 22 30.40 6.21 -12.87
N ILE A 23 29.19 5.72 -12.62
CA ILE A 23 28.98 4.55 -11.74
C ILE A 23 29.50 3.29 -12.45
N PRO A 24 30.55 2.63 -11.90
CA PRO A 24 31.08 1.41 -12.51
C PRO A 24 29.99 0.34 -12.62
N ARG A 25 29.75 -0.16 -13.83
CA ARG A 25 28.76 -1.21 -14.13
C ARG A 25 29.35 -2.61 -14.01
N GLU A 26 30.18 -2.83 -12.99
CA GLU A 26 30.87 -4.11 -12.74
C GLU A 26 30.55 -4.67 -11.34
N GLY A 27 30.75 -5.97 -11.17
CA GLY A 27 30.54 -6.65 -9.90
C GLY A 27 29.08 -6.50 -9.37
N ARG A 28 28.91 -5.90 -8.19
CA ARG A 28 27.59 -5.68 -7.60
C ARG A 28 26.75 -4.66 -8.35
N ASN A 29 27.40 -3.81 -9.13
CA ASN A 29 26.77 -2.73 -9.91
C ASN A 29 26.45 -3.18 -11.35
N ALA A 30 26.81 -4.42 -11.71
CA ALA A 30 26.47 -4.97 -13.02
C ALA A 30 24.96 -4.91 -13.26
N PRO A 31 24.52 -4.66 -14.51
CA PRO A 31 23.11 -4.60 -14.86
C PRO A 31 22.36 -5.87 -14.44
N LEU A 32 21.20 -5.72 -13.86
CA LEU A 32 20.27 -6.83 -13.57
C LEU A 32 19.53 -7.19 -14.85
N SER A 33 20.14 -8.05 -15.67
CA SER A 33 19.58 -8.43 -16.97
C SER A 33 18.60 -9.61 -16.91
N ARG A 34 18.45 -10.23 -15.73
CA ARG A 34 17.53 -11.36 -15.52
C ARG A 34 16.23 -10.90 -14.89
N PRO A 35 15.13 -10.77 -15.67
CA PRO A 35 13.83 -10.38 -15.12
C PRO A 35 13.27 -11.49 -14.23
N ARG A 36 12.61 -11.10 -13.15
CA ARG A 36 11.90 -12.03 -12.27
C ARG A 36 10.63 -12.55 -12.95
N PRO A 37 10.35 -13.86 -12.90
CA PRO A 37 9.09 -14.40 -13.39
C PRO A 37 7.88 -13.80 -12.64
N GLY A 38 6.80 -13.54 -13.36
CA GLY A 38 5.56 -13.02 -12.79
C GLY A 38 5.59 -11.57 -12.30
N HIS A 39 6.67 -10.82 -12.58
CA HIS A 39 6.83 -9.41 -12.20
C HIS A 39 6.85 -8.50 -13.45
N ALA A 40 6.82 -7.19 -13.20
CA ALA A 40 6.81 -6.19 -14.26
C ALA A 40 8.15 -6.01 -14.99
N ASP A 41 9.20 -6.69 -14.53
CA ASP A 41 10.59 -6.47 -14.98
C ASP A 41 10.75 -6.58 -16.49
N LEU A 42 10.38 -7.74 -17.07
CA LEU A 42 10.52 -7.97 -18.51
C LEU A 42 9.70 -6.98 -19.35
N THR A 43 8.46 -6.76 -18.94
CA THR A 43 7.55 -5.84 -19.65
C THR A 43 8.06 -4.41 -19.59
N GLY A 44 8.53 -3.97 -18.41
CA GLY A 44 9.08 -2.64 -18.20
C GLY A 44 10.38 -2.43 -18.99
N MET A 45 11.31 -3.40 -18.92
CA MET A 45 12.55 -3.33 -19.69
C MET A 45 12.29 -3.21 -21.19
N ARG A 46 11.38 -4.03 -21.73
CA ARG A 46 11.02 -3.98 -23.15
C ARG A 46 10.33 -2.67 -23.54
N LYS A 47 9.39 -2.21 -22.69
CA LYS A 47 8.63 -0.98 -22.98
C LYS A 47 9.51 0.27 -23.05
N TYR A 48 10.50 0.35 -22.17
CA TYR A 48 11.35 1.55 -22.03
C TYR A 48 12.75 1.38 -22.62
N GLY A 49 13.08 0.21 -23.17
CA GLY A 49 14.37 -0.07 -23.77
C GLY A 49 15.51 -0.19 -22.76
N PHE A 50 15.21 -0.63 -21.54
CA PHE A 50 16.23 -0.79 -20.49
C PHE A 50 16.98 -2.11 -20.62
N ASP A 51 18.29 -2.08 -20.46
CA ASP A 51 19.20 -3.21 -20.33
C ASP A 51 19.35 -3.67 -18.86
N ASP A 52 18.88 -2.85 -17.92
CA ASP A 52 18.89 -3.07 -16.48
C ASP A 52 17.46 -3.04 -15.92
N ALA A 53 17.10 -4.04 -15.12
CA ALA A 53 15.79 -4.11 -14.48
C ALA A 53 15.62 -3.14 -13.30
N ARG A 54 16.69 -2.53 -12.76
CA ARG A 54 16.63 -1.66 -11.58
C ARG A 54 15.62 -0.54 -11.69
N PRO A 55 15.57 0.25 -12.77
CA PRO A 55 14.59 1.33 -12.91
C PRO A 55 13.14 0.82 -12.82
N VAL A 56 12.88 -0.39 -13.35
CA VAL A 56 11.56 -1.03 -13.24
C VAL A 56 11.30 -1.50 -11.81
N LEU A 57 12.30 -2.13 -11.17
CA LEU A 57 12.21 -2.59 -9.78
C LEU A 57 11.87 -1.47 -8.81
N GLU A 58 12.49 -0.30 -8.96
CA GLU A 58 12.28 0.84 -8.07
C GLU A 58 10.84 1.38 -8.15
N ARG A 59 10.21 1.31 -9.31
CA ARG A 59 8.85 1.82 -9.54
C ARG A 59 7.75 0.78 -9.34
N SER A 60 8.07 -0.50 -9.43
CA SER A 60 7.11 -1.61 -9.32
C SER A 60 7.26 -2.43 -8.04
N SER A 61 8.10 -2.02 -7.12
CA SER A 61 8.39 -2.74 -5.88
C SER A 61 7.80 -2.05 -4.65
N ALA A 62 7.94 -2.70 -3.48
CA ALA A 62 7.55 -2.15 -2.18
C ALA A 62 8.24 -0.81 -1.82
N ARG A 63 9.33 -0.42 -2.49
CA ARG A 63 9.99 0.87 -2.29
C ARG A 63 9.11 2.04 -2.69
N GLU A 64 8.42 1.92 -3.81
CA GLU A 64 7.46 2.94 -4.23
C GLU A 64 6.32 3.06 -3.22
N THR A 65 5.83 1.94 -2.69
CA THR A 65 4.83 1.91 -1.64
C THR A 65 5.32 2.60 -0.36
N ALA A 66 6.59 2.43 0.04
CA ALA A 66 7.16 3.12 1.20
C ALA A 66 7.15 4.65 1.03
N SER A 67 7.46 5.14 -0.17
CA SER A 67 7.36 6.58 -0.49
C SER A 67 5.92 7.08 -0.42
N ARG A 68 4.95 6.30 -0.89
CA ARG A 68 3.52 6.63 -0.77
C ARG A 68 3.07 6.70 0.69
N VAL A 69 3.54 5.79 1.53
CA VAL A 69 3.22 5.80 2.98
C VAL A 69 3.74 7.08 3.62
N ALA A 70 4.99 7.48 3.34
CA ALA A 70 5.57 8.70 3.87
C ALA A 70 4.80 9.96 3.44
N LEU A 71 4.46 10.07 2.15
CA LEU A 71 3.66 11.17 1.63
C LEU A 71 2.22 11.15 2.17
N GLY A 72 1.66 9.96 2.31
CA GLY A 72 0.32 9.77 2.88
C GLY A 72 0.23 10.24 4.32
N GLU A 73 1.27 10.03 5.13
CA GLU A 73 1.30 10.53 6.50
C GLU A 73 1.32 12.06 6.57
N VAL A 74 2.09 12.72 5.72
CA VAL A 74 2.07 14.19 5.61
C VAL A 74 0.69 14.69 5.21
N ALA A 75 0.04 14.04 4.25
CA ALA A 75 -1.31 14.39 3.81
C ALA A 75 -2.35 14.18 4.92
N LYS A 76 -2.26 13.08 5.69
CA LYS A 76 -3.13 12.81 6.84
C LYS A 76 -3.01 13.91 7.90
N GLN A 77 -1.79 14.26 8.29
CA GLN A 77 -1.55 15.32 9.26
C GLN A 77 -2.07 16.67 8.77
N PHE A 78 -1.90 17.01 7.50
CA PHE A 78 -2.45 18.22 6.92
C PHE A 78 -3.98 18.24 7.00
N LEU A 79 -4.65 17.16 6.62
CA LEU A 79 -6.11 17.05 6.67
C LEU A 79 -6.65 17.12 8.11
N GLU A 80 -5.97 16.49 9.05
CA GLU A 80 -6.36 16.53 10.46
C GLU A 80 -6.21 17.94 11.05
N GLN A 81 -5.09 18.61 10.82
CA GLN A 81 -4.82 19.94 11.37
C GLN A 81 -5.68 21.04 10.73
N THR A 82 -6.02 20.92 9.46
CA THR A 82 -6.75 21.96 8.74
C THR A 82 -8.27 21.76 8.74
N LEU A 83 -8.72 20.50 8.66
CA LEU A 83 -10.13 20.15 8.46
C LEU A 83 -10.69 19.22 9.53
N GLY A 84 -9.88 18.72 10.45
CA GLY A 84 -10.29 17.73 11.43
C GLY A 84 -10.60 16.34 10.84
N ILE A 85 -10.18 16.09 9.60
CA ILE A 85 -10.40 14.80 8.93
C ILE A 85 -9.38 13.78 9.44
N ARG A 86 -9.86 12.68 9.99
CA ARG A 86 -9.02 11.61 10.56
C ARG A 86 -9.24 10.30 9.82
N THR A 87 -8.14 9.60 9.53
CA THR A 87 -8.15 8.35 8.77
C THR A 87 -7.60 7.22 9.63
N VAL A 88 -8.34 6.13 9.72
CA VAL A 88 -7.95 4.90 10.42
C VAL A 88 -8.07 3.73 9.48
N SER A 89 -7.17 2.76 9.57
CA SER A 89 -7.25 1.54 8.79
C SER A 89 -7.07 0.32 9.68
N HIS A 90 -7.74 -0.76 9.33
CA HIS A 90 -7.57 -2.06 9.95
C HIS A 90 -7.67 -3.19 8.93
N VAL A 91 -7.27 -4.38 9.34
CA VAL A 91 -7.37 -5.58 8.51
C VAL A 91 -8.61 -6.36 8.92
N LEU A 92 -9.47 -6.66 7.96
CA LEU A 92 -10.65 -7.48 8.16
C LEU A 92 -10.32 -8.97 8.08
N SER A 93 -9.59 -9.39 7.04
CA SER A 93 -9.26 -10.80 6.86
C SER A 93 -7.92 -10.99 6.13
N ILE A 94 -7.27 -12.12 6.43
CA ILE A 94 -6.07 -12.60 5.73
C ILE A 94 -6.28 -14.07 5.37
N GLY A 95 -6.11 -14.43 4.11
CA GLY A 95 -6.26 -15.82 3.63
C GLY A 95 -7.66 -16.41 3.87
N GLY A 96 -8.70 -15.56 3.91
CA GLY A 96 -10.06 -15.96 4.21
C GLY A 96 -10.37 -16.18 5.70
N ALA A 97 -9.38 -15.98 6.58
CA ALA A 97 -9.58 -16.00 8.03
C ALA A 97 -9.79 -14.59 8.58
N GLY A 98 -10.51 -14.45 9.68
CA GLY A 98 -10.84 -13.18 10.31
C GLY A 98 -12.30 -12.79 10.15
N ILE A 99 -12.58 -11.50 10.05
CA ILE A 99 -13.93 -10.95 9.87
C ILE A 99 -14.29 -11.04 8.38
N THR A 100 -15.14 -12.02 8.04
CA THR A 100 -15.52 -12.28 6.65
C THR A 100 -16.74 -11.48 6.20
N ASP A 101 -17.54 -11.00 7.14
CA ASP A 101 -18.68 -10.12 6.88
C ASP A 101 -18.35 -8.70 7.40
N PRO A 102 -18.10 -7.75 6.50
CA PRO A 102 -17.77 -6.37 6.89
C PRO A 102 -18.87 -5.69 7.71
N GLN A 103 -20.13 -6.13 7.60
CA GLN A 103 -21.24 -5.54 8.38
C GLN A 103 -21.14 -5.86 9.87
N ASN A 104 -20.43 -6.92 10.21
CA ASN A 104 -20.17 -7.34 11.59
C ASN A 104 -18.83 -6.80 12.13
N ALA A 105 -18.07 -6.10 11.31
CA ALA A 105 -16.83 -5.49 11.76
C ALA A 105 -17.10 -4.31 12.71
N VAL A 106 -16.39 -4.30 13.82
CA VAL A 106 -16.34 -3.11 14.66
C VAL A 106 -15.50 -2.06 13.94
N LEU A 107 -16.12 -0.95 13.55
CA LEU A 107 -15.40 0.15 12.89
C LEU A 107 -14.41 0.78 13.87
N PRO A 108 -13.12 0.79 13.56
CA PRO A 108 -12.11 1.36 14.42
C PRO A 108 -12.26 2.88 14.45
N LYS A 109 -12.13 3.45 15.63
CA LYS A 109 -12.10 4.91 15.84
C LYS A 109 -10.67 5.43 15.83
N PRO A 110 -10.47 6.74 15.62
CA PRO A 110 -9.15 7.34 15.71
C PRO A 110 -8.42 7.07 17.05
N GLU A 111 -9.17 6.89 18.13
CA GLU A 111 -8.64 6.59 19.47
C GLU A 111 -8.08 5.16 19.59
N ASP A 112 -8.47 4.27 18.68
CA ASP A 112 -8.05 2.86 18.68
C ASP A 112 -6.70 2.64 17.97
N LEU A 113 -6.08 3.71 17.45
CA LEU A 113 -4.89 3.63 16.62
C LEU A 113 -3.72 2.93 17.34
N GLU A 114 -3.50 3.24 18.61
CA GLU A 114 -2.45 2.59 19.41
C GLU A 114 -2.68 1.08 19.56
N ALA A 115 -3.92 0.68 19.80
CA ALA A 115 -4.28 -0.74 19.92
C ALA A 115 -4.16 -1.49 18.58
N LEU A 116 -4.50 -0.82 17.48
CA LEU A 116 -4.32 -1.35 16.13
C LEU A 116 -2.84 -1.52 15.77
N ASP A 117 -2.01 -0.55 16.11
CA ASP A 117 -0.57 -0.58 15.83
C ASP A 117 0.16 -1.63 16.70
N ALA A 118 -0.39 -1.95 17.88
CA ALA A 118 0.12 -3.02 18.75
C ALA A 118 -0.25 -4.43 18.25
N SER A 119 -1.27 -4.57 17.39
CA SER A 119 -1.66 -5.85 16.82
C SER A 119 -0.73 -6.26 15.67
N PRO A 120 -0.18 -7.48 15.65
CA PRO A 120 0.71 -7.95 14.58
C PRO A 120 0.03 -8.03 13.22
N VAL A 121 -1.29 -8.08 13.17
CA VAL A 121 -2.10 -8.12 11.94
C VAL A 121 -3.06 -6.93 11.84
N ARG A 122 -2.89 -5.90 12.68
CA ARG A 122 -3.65 -4.65 12.65
C ARG A 122 -5.16 -4.84 12.73
N THR A 123 -5.64 -5.57 13.72
CA THR A 123 -7.07 -5.76 14.00
C THR A 123 -7.37 -5.59 15.49
N LEU A 124 -8.59 -5.13 15.82
CA LEU A 124 -9.06 -5.00 17.22
C LEU A 124 -9.64 -6.31 17.75
N ASP A 125 -10.14 -7.17 16.88
CA ASP A 125 -10.73 -8.46 17.25
C ASP A 125 -9.64 -9.49 17.52
N LYS A 126 -9.50 -9.89 18.80
CA LYS A 126 -8.50 -10.87 19.22
C LYS A 126 -8.73 -12.27 18.69
N THR A 127 -9.97 -12.63 18.41
CA THR A 127 -10.29 -13.94 17.80
C THR A 127 -9.87 -13.93 16.33
N ALA A 128 -10.22 -12.88 15.60
CA ALA A 128 -9.79 -12.69 14.23
C ALA A 128 -8.25 -12.59 14.11
N GLU A 129 -7.59 -11.91 15.07
CA GLU A 129 -6.11 -11.83 15.14
C GLU A 129 -5.47 -13.22 15.18
N GLN A 130 -5.95 -14.08 16.08
CA GLN A 130 -5.42 -15.44 16.22
C GLN A 130 -5.65 -16.29 14.96
N GLN A 131 -6.83 -16.19 14.36
CA GLN A 131 -7.17 -16.91 13.13
C GLN A 131 -6.30 -16.47 11.96
N MET A 132 -6.06 -15.16 11.79
CA MET A 132 -5.22 -14.62 10.75
C MET A 132 -3.75 -15.03 10.93
N ILE A 133 -3.22 -15.00 12.16
CA ILE A 133 -1.86 -15.44 12.47
C ILE A 133 -1.69 -16.92 12.13
N ALA A 134 -2.61 -17.77 12.57
CA ALA A 134 -2.56 -19.20 12.26
C ALA A 134 -2.54 -19.45 10.74
N ARG A 135 -3.32 -18.67 9.99
CA ARG A 135 -3.37 -18.79 8.53
C ARG A 135 -2.07 -18.35 7.87
N ILE A 136 -1.43 -17.31 8.41
CA ILE A 136 -0.11 -16.83 7.94
C ILE A 136 0.95 -17.92 8.17
N ASP A 137 0.97 -18.53 9.35
CA ASP A 137 1.95 -19.57 9.69
C ASP A 137 1.76 -20.81 8.80
N GLU A 138 0.53 -21.26 8.58
CA GLU A 138 0.21 -22.35 7.65
C GLU A 138 0.71 -22.05 6.22
N ALA A 139 0.45 -20.86 5.71
CA ALA A 139 0.91 -20.48 4.37
C ALA A 139 2.44 -20.42 4.27
N LYS A 140 3.10 -19.97 5.34
CA LYS A 140 4.57 -19.94 5.42
C LYS A 140 5.16 -21.35 5.40
N GLU A 141 4.57 -22.30 6.12
CA GLU A 141 4.99 -23.71 6.10
C GLU A 141 4.81 -24.35 4.71
N ASN A 142 3.74 -23.99 4.01
CA ASN A 142 3.44 -24.48 2.67
C ASN A 142 4.16 -23.71 1.55
N ALA A 143 4.99 -22.71 1.88
CA ALA A 143 5.65 -21.82 0.92
C ALA A 143 4.64 -21.14 -0.06
N ASP A 144 3.45 -20.82 0.44
CA ASP A 144 2.37 -20.18 -0.31
C ASP A 144 2.23 -18.69 0.05
N THR A 145 1.37 -17.99 -0.68
CA THR A 145 1.05 -16.56 -0.46
C THR A 145 -0.42 -16.37 -0.13
N LEU A 146 -0.71 -15.33 0.64
CA LEU A 146 -2.07 -14.99 1.05
C LEU A 146 -2.47 -13.61 0.51
N GLY A 147 -3.74 -13.49 0.17
CA GLY A 147 -4.42 -12.20 0.02
C GLY A 147 -5.11 -11.78 1.31
N GLY A 148 -5.63 -10.56 1.34
CA GLY A 148 -6.37 -10.05 2.49
C GLY A 148 -7.31 -8.92 2.10
N VAL A 149 -8.14 -8.53 3.06
CA VAL A 149 -9.07 -7.40 2.96
C VAL A 149 -8.71 -6.38 4.03
N ILE A 150 -8.49 -5.15 3.59
CA ILE A 150 -8.18 -4.00 4.44
C ILE A 150 -9.35 -3.04 4.33
N GLU A 151 -9.78 -2.49 5.45
CA GLU A 151 -10.75 -1.41 5.50
C GLU A 151 -10.06 -0.10 5.94
N VAL A 152 -10.42 0.98 5.27
CA VAL A 152 -9.97 2.34 5.62
C VAL A 152 -11.20 3.18 5.91
N VAL A 153 -11.25 3.73 7.11
CA VAL A 153 -12.35 4.57 7.57
C VAL A 153 -11.88 6.01 7.69
N VAL A 154 -12.66 6.94 7.17
CA VAL A 154 -12.36 8.37 7.20
C VAL A 154 -13.46 9.10 7.95
N TYR A 155 -13.07 9.80 9.00
CA TYR A 155 -13.97 10.58 9.87
C TYR A 155 -13.82 12.08 9.63
N GLY A 156 -14.90 12.82 9.89
CA GLY A 156 -14.89 14.29 9.83
C GLY A 156 -14.92 14.85 8.42
N VAL A 157 -15.28 14.05 7.41
CA VAL A 157 -15.37 14.52 6.04
C VAL A 157 -16.55 15.51 5.91
N PRO A 158 -16.31 16.77 5.51
CA PRO A 158 -17.40 17.74 5.33
C PRO A 158 -18.29 17.38 4.14
N ALA A 159 -19.56 17.74 4.22
CA ALA A 159 -20.48 17.60 3.09
C ALA A 159 -20.03 18.45 1.90
N GLY A 160 -20.26 17.94 0.68
CA GLY A 160 -19.97 18.67 -0.56
C GLY A 160 -18.59 18.43 -1.15
N ILE A 161 -17.81 17.47 -0.63
CA ILE A 161 -16.57 17.02 -1.28
C ILE A 161 -16.92 16.22 -2.53
N GLY A 162 -16.14 16.46 -3.59
CA GLY A 162 -16.37 15.87 -4.91
C GLY A 162 -17.38 16.68 -5.73
N THR A 163 -17.75 16.14 -6.88
CA THR A 163 -18.72 16.79 -7.79
C THR A 163 -19.52 15.71 -8.50
N TYR A 164 -20.73 16.06 -8.90
CA TYR A 164 -21.59 15.21 -9.75
C TYR A 164 -21.50 15.57 -11.24
N VAL A 165 -20.81 16.67 -11.56
CA VAL A 165 -20.81 17.23 -12.92
C VAL A 165 -20.03 16.36 -13.90
N GLU A 166 -18.87 15.86 -13.49
CA GLU A 166 -17.98 15.07 -14.32
C GLU A 166 -17.56 13.78 -13.60
N SER A 167 -17.51 12.68 -14.31
CA SER A 167 -17.29 11.35 -13.76
C SER A 167 -15.91 11.19 -13.09
N ASP A 168 -14.88 11.81 -13.66
CA ASP A 168 -13.50 11.77 -13.15
C ASP A 168 -13.27 12.62 -11.91
N ARG A 169 -14.17 13.57 -11.64
CA ARG A 169 -14.14 14.46 -10.47
C ARG A 169 -15.03 13.98 -9.32
N ARG A 170 -15.75 12.91 -9.50
CA ARG A 170 -16.53 12.30 -8.43
C ARG A 170 -15.59 11.75 -7.37
N LEU A 171 -15.97 11.86 -6.11
CA LEU A 171 -15.15 11.41 -4.98
C LEU A 171 -14.88 9.90 -5.04
N ASP A 172 -15.90 9.11 -5.36
CA ASP A 172 -15.79 7.66 -5.52
C ASP A 172 -14.81 7.27 -6.66
N ALA A 173 -14.85 7.98 -7.79
CA ALA A 173 -13.94 7.75 -8.90
C ALA A 173 -12.49 8.10 -8.52
N ALA A 174 -12.27 9.23 -7.86
CA ALA A 174 -10.95 9.66 -7.40
C ALA A 174 -10.38 8.68 -6.35
N LEU A 175 -11.19 8.25 -5.38
CA LEU A 175 -10.78 7.26 -4.38
C LEU A 175 -10.49 5.90 -5.00
N ALA A 176 -11.35 5.40 -5.89
CA ALA A 176 -11.12 4.15 -6.59
C ALA A 176 -9.82 4.18 -7.40
N SER A 177 -9.56 5.26 -8.13
CA SER A 177 -8.32 5.45 -8.87
C SER A 177 -7.09 5.44 -7.95
N ALA A 178 -7.14 6.16 -6.83
CA ALA A 178 -6.04 6.21 -5.88
C ALA A 178 -5.76 4.85 -5.24
N VAL A 179 -6.80 4.14 -4.79
CA VAL A 179 -6.69 2.83 -4.14
C VAL A 179 -6.21 1.76 -5.13
N MET A 180 -6.80 1.69 -6.33
CA MET A 180 -6.37 0.74 -7.37
C MET A 180 -4.98 1.04 -7.92
N GLY A 181 -4.48 2.26 -7.75
CA GLY A 181 -3.10 2.64 -8.04
C GLY A 181 -2.07 2.12 -7.03
N VAL A 182 -2.50 1.61 -5.89
CA VAL A 182 -1.60 0.97 -4.91
C VAL A 182 -1.23 -0.43 -5.40
N GLN A 183 0.05 -0.75 -5.35
CA GLN A 183 0.55 -2.04 -5.82
C GLN A 183 -0.07 -3.20 -5.02
N ALA A 184 -0.33 -4.31 -5.71
CA ALA A 184 -0.96 -5.53 -5.20
C ALA A 184 -2.45 -5.40 -4.83
N ILE A 185 -3.06 -4.24 -4.88
CA ILE A 185 -4.52 -4.10 -4.75
C ILE A 185 -5.19 -4.70 -5.99
N LYS A 186 -6.20 -5.55 -5.78
CA LYS A 186 -6.92 -6.28 -6.83
C LYS A 186 -8.41 -5.96 -6.90
N GLY A 187 -8.94 -5.29 -5.90
CA GLY A 187 -10.32 -4.86 -5.87
C GLY A 187 -10.52 -3.70 -4.90
N CYS A 188 -11.55 -2.92 -5.13
CA CYS A 188 -11.94 -1.81 -4.27
C CYS A 188 -13.45 -1.83 -4.10
N LEU A 189 -13.91 -1.77 -2.86
CA LEU A 189 -15.29 -1.52 -2.50
C LEU A 189 -15.34 -0.16 -1.81
N LEU A 190 -16.23 0.70 -2.29
CA LEU A 190 -16.50 2.00 -1.69
C LEU A 190 -17.87 1.94 -1.02
N TYR A 191 -17.89 2.22 0.27
CA TYR A 191 -19.09 2.23 1.06
C TYR A 191 -19.20 3.60 1.77
N THR A 192 -20.34 4.21 1.64
CA THR A 192 -20.70 5.40 2.41
C THR A 192 -21.80 5.02 3.39
N SER A 193 -21.85 5.69 4.53
CA SER A 193 -22.99 5.59 5.45
C SER A 193 -24.30 5.72 4.65
N PRO A 194 -25.27 4.82 4.83
CA PRO A 194 -26.53 4.90 4.10
C PRO A 194 -27.14 6.28 4.33
N SER A 195 -27.27 7.05 3.27
CA SER A 195 -28.10 8.25 3.31
C SER A 195 -29.52 7.83 3.61
N PRO A 196 -30.18 8.38 4.60
CA PRO A 196 -31.59 8.12 4.78
C PRO A 196 -32.31 8.53 3.49
N ARG A 197 -32.93 7.58 2.86
CA ARG A 197 -33.84 7.81 1.74
C ARG A 197 -35.15 8.41 2.24
#